data_b7f68177c07b3daceaa26d703566b3d2
#
_entry.id   b7f68177c07b3daceaa26d703566b3d2
#
_cell.length_a   1.000
_cell.length_b   1.000
_cell.length_c   1.000
_cell.angle_alpha   90.00
_cell.angle_beta   90.00
_cell.angle_gamma   90.00
#
_symmetry.space_group_name_H-M   'P 1'
#
loop_
_entity.id
_entity.type
_entity.pdbx_description
1 polymer ?
#
loop_
_entity_poly.entity_id
_entity_poly.type
_entity_poly.pdbx_seq_one_letter_code
_entity_poly.pdbx_strand_id
1 'polypeptide(L)'
;MAFFSHIYVEKNLAGSAEAGKILKFFPDAEIIYINHYKDVFCRSRQDFYRQKESPALILAEKKGELVYEGAAVCQSFGNEHFYYTSCIMNCIYNCGYCYLAGMYPSGNIVMFLNQEDYFQEVRNLLKRNSMYICVSYDTDLLALNHLTGFLNRWIEFVDDEEGLSIEIRTKCGNLASVRDSLKKCLHPERVIFAFTLSPEEVISKYEKGTSSLKARLKAMCELQQMGIPCRIAFDPMILVPDWKVKYRELADIVFRGKDGYPVIDTGKIFDASVGSFRISDTYLKNMRKNAPDSAVVQYPYENCRGVYQYPEALMNEMEQFMTEQCRAV
;
A
#
# COMPACT_ATOMS: atom_id res chain seq x y z
N MET A 1 -11.97 -11.35 -7.92
CA MET A 1 -12.44 -9.96 -8.03
C MET A 1 -13.20 -9.65 -6.76
N ALA A 2 -12.94 -8.54 -6.07
CA ALA A 2 -13.77 -8.16 -4.93
C ALA A 2 -15.18 -7.86 -5.44
N PHE A 3 -16.16 -8.48 -4.87
CA PHE A 3 -17.56 -8.24 -5.23
C PHE A 3 -18.13 -7.18 -4.28
N PHE A 4 -18.46 -6.02 -4.79
CA PHE A 4 -19.17 -4.98 -4.05
C PHE A 4 -20.66 -5.13 -4.29
N SER A 5 -21.42 -5.55 -3.27
CA SER A 5 -22.87 -5.68 -3.35
C SER A 5 -23.58 -4.33 -3.32
N HIS A 6 -22.96 -3.34 -2.67
CA HIS A 6 -23.49 -1.97 -2.55
C HIS A 6 -22.40 -0.98 -2.95
N ILE A 7 -22.76 -0.02 -3.80
CA ILE A 7 -21.90 1.08 -4.20
C ILE A 7 -22.58 2.40 -3.86
N TYR A 8 -21.97 3.14 -2.96
CA TYR A 8 -22.41 4.49 -2.62
C TYR A 8 -21.78 5.49 -3.57
N VAL A 9 -22.54 6.41 -4.11
CA VAL A 9 -22.07 7.43 -5.05
C VAL A 9 -22.49 8.81 -4.53
N GLU A 10 -21.54 9.74 -4.37
CA GLU A 10 -21.89 11.12 -4.06
C GLU A 10 -22.74 11.71 -5.20
N LYS A 11 -23.80 12.44 -4.86
CA LYS A 11 -24.78 12.96 -5.82
C LYS A 11 -24.16 13.84 -6.91
N ASN A 12 -23.12 14.58 -6.59
CA ASN A 12 -22.38 15.40 -7.56
C ASN A 12 -21.63 14.56 -8.62
N LEU A 13 -21.41 13.29 -8.37
CA LEU A 13 -20.81 12.33 -9.31
C LEU A 13 -21.86 11.54 -10.10
N ALA A 14 -23.15 11.76 -9.83
CA ALA A 14 -24.23 11.08 -10.55
C ALA A 14 -24.14 11.37 -12.06
N GLY A 15 -23.97 10.31 -12.86
CA GLY A 15 -23.84 10.44 -14.31
C GLY A 15 -22.46 10.89 -14.81
N SER A 16 -21.45 11.06 -13.93
CA SER A 16 -20.08 11.34 -14.36
C SER A 16 -19.48 10.17 -15.14
N ALA A 17 -18.62 10.48 -16.09
CA ALA A 17 -17.93 9.46 -16.89
C ALA A 17 -17.03 8.57 -16.03
N GLU A 18 -16.39 9.15 -15.02
CA GLU A 18 -15.48 8.49 -14.10
C GLU A 18 -16.22 7.46 -13.24
N ALA A 19 -17.33 7.86 -12.62
CA ALA A 19 -18.19 6.93 -11.87
C ALA A 19 -18.73 5.84 -12.79
N GLY A 20 -19.23 6.21 -13.97
CA GLY A 20 -19.76 5.28 -14.97
C GLY A 20 -18.75 4.20 -15.40
N LYS A 21 -17.46 4.54 -15.53
CA LYS A 21 -16.41 3.56 -15.84
C LYS A 21 -16.29 2.48 -14.76
N ILE A 22 -16.32 2.87 -13.49
CA ILE A 22 -16.21 1.93 -12.35
C ILE A 22 -17.47 1.10 -12.19
N LEU A 23 -18.65 1.73 -12.28
CA LEU A 23 -19.93 1.05 -12.12
C LEU A 23 -20.16 -0.07 -13.14
N LYS A 24 -19.61 0.04 -14.34
CA LYS A 24 -19.68 -1.02 -15.38
C LYS A 24 -19.07 -2.36 -14.96
N PHE A 25 -18.15 -2.35 -14.00
CA PHE A 25 -17.57 -3.59 -13.47
C PHE A 25 -18.53 -4.31 -12.51
N PHE A 26 -19.58 -3.65 -12.04
CA PHE A 26 -20.49 -4.14 -10.99
C PHE A 26 -21.96 -3.96 -11.40
N PRO A 27 -22.41 -4.62 -12.47
CA PRO A 27 -23.77 -4.42 -13.01
C PRO A 27 -24.89 -4.85 -12.04
N ASP A 28 -24.57 -5.78 -11.12
CA ASP A 28 -25.54 -6.31 -10.15
C ASP A 28 -25.48 -5.59 -8.79
N ALA A 29 -24.59 -4.59 -8.63
CA ALA A 29 -24.48 -3.85 -7.38
C ALA A 29 -25.65 -2.87 -7.19
N GLU A 30 -26.16 -2.81 -5.96
CA GLU A 30 -27.11 -1.77 -5.58
C GLU A 30 -26.42 -0.41 -5.48
N ILE A 31 -26.88 0.57 -6.25
CA ILE A 31 -26.33 1.92 -6.28
C ILE A 31 -27.13 2.83 -5.37
N ILE A 32 -26.45 3.42 -4.38
CA ILE A 32 -27.06 4.28 -3.36
C ILE A 32 -26.43 5.66 -3.44
N TYR A 33 -27.23 6.68 -3.76
CA TYR A 33 -26.77 8.06 -3.80
C TYR A 33 -26.73 8.69 -2.40
N ILE A 34 -25.60 9.30 -2.08
CA ILE A 34 -25.32 9.95 -0.79
C ILE A 34 -24.93 11.41 -0.99
N ASN A 35 -25.01 12.23 0.08
CA ASN A 35 -24.55 13.62 -0.02
C ASN A 35 -23.04 13.74 0.16
N HIS A 36 -22.46 12.95 1.08
CA HIS A 36 -21.03 12.97 1.37
C HIS A 36 -20.53 11.58 1.79
N TYR A 37 -19.32 11.18 1.39
CA TYR A 37 -18.77 9.84 1.71
C TYR A 37 -18.74 9.55 3.21
N LYS A 38 -18.53 10.58 4.05
CA LYS A 38 -18.52 10.45 5.51
C LYS A 38 -19.87 9.99 6.09
N ASP A 39 -21.00 10.21 5.38
CA ASP A 39 -22.32 9.76 5.81
C ASP A 39 -22.40 8.23 5.95
N VAL A 40 -21.51 7.52 5.25
CA VAL A 40 -21.38 6.07 5.31
C VAL A 40 -20.09 5.67 6.02
N PHE A 41 -18.97 6.25 5.61
CA PHE A 41 -17.64 5.86 6.08
C PHE A 41 -17.41 6.17 7.58
N CYS A 42 -17.99 7.27 8.08
CA CYS A 42 -17.81 7.72 9.47
C CYS A 42 -19.02 7.39 10.37
N ARG A 43 -19.87 6.44 10.01
CA ARG A 43 -20.97 6.00 10.89
C ARG A 43 -20.43 5.48 12.21
N SER A 44 -21.18 5.67 13.28
CA SER A 44 -20.83 5.11 14.59
C SER A 44 -21.04 3.59 14.65
N ARG A 45 -20.30 2.92 15.55
CA ARG A 45 -20.45 1.48 15.84
C ARG A 45 -20.25 0.56 14.64
N GLN A 46 -19.31 0.89 13.75
CA GLN A 46 -18.92 0.03 12.66
C GLN A 46 -17.95 -1.05 13.14
N ASP A 47 -18.02 -2.23 12.52
CA ASP A 47 -17.06 -3.31 12.70
C ASP A 47 -16.17 -3.37 11.45
N PHE A 48 -14.96 -2.86 11.57
CA PHE A 48 -14.00 -2.81 10.49
C PHE A 48 -13.71 -4.18 9.88
N TYR A 49 -13.45 -5.17 10.73
CA TYR A 49 -13.04 -6.51 10.27
C TYR A 49 -14.17 -7.24 9.57
N ARG A 50 -15.40 -7.16 10.10
CA ARG A 50 -16.59 -7.71 9.43
C ARG A 50 -16.86 -7.05 8.09
N GLN A 51 -16.71 -5.72 8.01
CA GLN A 51 -16.86 -5.00 6.74
C GLN A 51 -15.78 -5.38 5.72
N LYS A 52 -14.56 -5.71 6.17
CA LYS A 52 -13.49 -6.18 5.28
C LYS A 52 -13.78 -7.55 4.64
N GLU A 53 -14.69 -8.33 5.18
CA GLU A 53 -15.13 -9.58 4.56
C GLU A 53 -16.06 -9.34 3.35
N SER A 54 -16.84 -8.26 3.38
CA SER A 54 -17.73 -7.83 2.30
C SER A 54 -17.85 -6.30 2.30
N PRO A 55 -16.81 -5.59 1.85
CA PRO A 55 -16.79 -4.14 1.89
C PRO A 55 -17.78 -3.53 0.89
N ALA A 56 -18.31 -2.38 1.20
CA ALA A 56 -18.95 -1.53 0.22
C ALA A 56 -17.92 -0.63 -0.46
N LEU A 57 -18.22 -0.22 -1.69
CA LEU A 57 -17.46 0.79 -2.42
C LEU A 57 -18.16 2.15 -2.27
N ILE A 58 -17.38 3.20 -2.09
CA ILE A 58 -17.86 4.58 -2.01
C ILE A 58 -17.12 5.40 -3.06
N LEU A 59 -17.84 5.95 -4.03
CA LEU A 59 -17.30 6.87 -5.04
C LEU A 59 -17.57 8.30 -4.60
N ALA A 60 -16.52 9.10 -4.48
CA ALA A 60 -16.56 10.42 -3.86
C ALA A 60 -15.61 11.41 -4.53
N GLU A 61 -15.69 12.68 -4.15
CA GLU A 61 -14.69 13.71 -4.40
C GLU A 61 -13.96 14.08 -3.10
N LYS A 62 -12.64 14.14 -3.14
CA LYS A 62 -11.83 14.66 -2.05
C LYS A 62 -11.80 16.19 -2.11
N LYS A 63 -12.11 16.83 -0.99
CA LYS A 63 -12.02 18.29 -0.83
C LYS A 63 -10.99 18.64 0.24
N GLY A 64 -10.38 19.81 0.12
CA GLY A 64 -9.34 20.29 1.02
C GLY A 64 -7.97 19.80 0.60
N GLU A 65 -7.15 19.42 1.54
CA GLU A 65 -5.78 18.96 1.30
C GLU A 65 -5.77 17.59 0.61
N LEU A 66 -5.04 17.47 -0.49
CA LEU A 66 -4.97 16.27 -1.33
C LEU A 66 -3.58 15.62 -1.26
N VAL A 67 -2.55 16.42 -1.02
CA VAL A 67 -1.15 16.00 -0.89
C VAL A 67 -0.65 16.39 0.49
N TYR A 68 -0.05 15.46 1.20
CA TYR A 68 0.39 15.62 2.58
C TYR A 68 1.90 15.49 2.68
N GLU A 69 2.53 16.31 3.51
CA GLU A 69 3.94 16.10 3.88
C GLU A 69 4.09 14.80 4.67
N GLY A 70 5.14 14.06 4.37
CA GLY A 70 5.44 12.81 5.07
C GLY A 70 5.80 13.08 6.53
N ALA A 71 5.07 12.46 7.46
CA ALA A 71 5.40 12.55 8.87
C ALA A 71 6.78 11.93 9.16
N ALA A 72 7.44 12.35 10.25
CA ALA A 72 8.77 11.85 10.65
C ALA A 72 8.84 10.33 10.86
N VAL A 73 7.69 9.68 11.14
CA VAL A 73 7.58 8.22 11.28
C VAL A 73 7.46 7.49 9.92
N CYS A 74 7.25 8.24 8.82
CA CYS A 74 7.16 7.67 7.48
C CYS A 74 8.56 7.43 6.92
N GLN A 75 8.74 6.30 6.25
CA GLN A 75 9.99 6.03 5.55
C GLN A 75 10.10 6.93 4.33
N SER A 76 10.99 7.92 4.39
CA SER A 76 11.24 8.89 3.32
C SER A 76 12.34 8.45 2.34
N PHE A 77 13.09 7.39 2.68
CA PHE A 77 14.26 6.92 1.92
C PHE A 77 15.31 8.01 1.62
N GLY A 78 15.47 8.94 2.57
CA GLY A 78 16.43 10.05 2.44
C GLY A 78 15.96 11.19 1.55
N ASN A 79 14.72 11.17 1.07
CA ASN A 79 14.16 12.29 0.32
C ASN A 79 13.74 13.40 1.27
N GLU A 80 14.30 14.60 1.09
CA GLU A 80 14.02 15.79 1.90
C GLU A 80 12.56 16.24 1.74
N HIS A 81 12.05 16.22 0.50
CA HIS A 81 10.70 16.62 0.14
C HIS A 81 9.82 15.39 -0.13
N PHE A 82 9.57 14.61 0.94
CA PHE A 82 8.71 13.44 0.90
C PHE A 82 7.25 13.80 1.17
N TYR A 83 6.39 13.39 0.24
CA TYR A 83 4.94 13.58 0.33
C TYR A 83 4.21 12.26 0.17
N TYR A 84 2.94 12.25 0.53
CA TYR A 84 2.03 11.15 0.19
C TYR A 84 0.66 11.66 -0.20
N THR A 85 -0.09 10.84 -0.90
CA THR A 85 -1.48 11.10 -1.24
C THR A 85 -2.35 9.88 -0.97
N SER A 86 -3.63 10.14 -0.70
CA SER A 86 -4.64 9.14 -0.40
C SER A 86 -5.80 9.29 -1.39
N CYS A 87 -5.57 8.89 -2.64
CA CYS A 87 -6.62 8.88 -3.67
C CYS A 87 -7.64 7.75 -3.48
N ILE A 88 -7.31 6.76 -2.67
CA ILE A 88 -8.21 5.69 -2.20
C ILE A 88 -7.98 5.50 -0.70
N MET A 89 -9.04 5.49 0.10
CA MET A 89 -8.99 5.14 1.51
C MET A 89 -9.37 3.68 1.70
N ASN A 90 -8.63 2.98 2.51
CA ASN A 90 -8.63 1.54 2.72
C ASN A 90 -8.11 0.71 1.54
N CYS A 91 -7.55 -0.42 1.89
CA CYS A 91 -6.96 -1.38 0.96
C CYS A 91 -7.94 -2.52 0.66
N ILE A 92 -7.87 -3.09 -0.53
CA ILE A 92 -8.64 -4.30 -0.89
C ILE A 92 -8.18 -5.52 -0.08
N TYR A 93 -6.93 -5.54 0.34
CA TYR A 93 -6.36 -6.60 1.16
C TYR A 93 -6.78 -6.48 2.62
N ASN A 94 -6.73 -7.61 3.35
CA ASN A 94 -7.09 -7.68 4.75
C ASN A 94 -5.91 -8.21 5.60
N CYS A 95 -4.80 -7.44 5.60
CA CYS A 95 -3.62 -7.80 6.38
C CYS A 95 -3.91 -7.63 7.89
N GLY A 96 -3.65 -8.68 8.67
CA GLY A 96 -3.98 -8.71 10.12
C GLY A 96 -3.18 -7.74 10.99
N TYR A 97 -2.13 -7.14 10.44
CA TYR A 97 -1.29 -6.14 11.12
C TYR A 97 -1.46 -4.72 10.55
N CYS A 98 -2.43 -4.52 9.62
CA CYS A 98 -2.56 -3.26 8.91
C CYS A 98 -3.06 -2.15 9.82
N TYR A 99 -2.31 -1.05 9.91
CA TYR A 99 -2.66 0.12 10.72
C TYR A 99 -3.98 0.79 10.32
N LEU A 100 -4.43 0.58 9.07
CA LEU A 100 -5.70 1.12 8.60
C LEU A 100 -6.90 0.65 9.43
N ALA A 101 -6.82 -0.56 10.00
CA ALA A 101 -7.84 -1.09 10.90
C ALA A 101 -7.94 -0.33 12.23
N GLY A 102 -6.89 0.36 12.63
CA GLY A 102 -6.89 1.25 13.80
C GLY A 102 -7.15 2.71 13.46
N MET A 103 -6.83 3.10 12.23
CA MET A 103 -6.94 4.47 11.74
C MET A 103 -8.35 4.81 11.28
N TYR A 104 -8.98 3.92 10.52
CA TYR A 104 -10.28 4.17 9.92
C TYR A 104 -11.43 3.54 10.71
N PRO A 105 -12.58 4.23 10.82
CA PRO A 105 -13.75 3.71 11.51
C PRO A 105 -14.51 2.65 10.72
N SER A 106 -14.21 2.50 9.43
CA SER A 106 -14.91 1.62 8.49
C SER A 106 -13.94 0.79 7.66
N GLY A 107 -14.30 -0.46 7.36
CA GLY A 107 -13.59 -1.33 6.43
C GLY A 107 -13.99 -1.11 4.95
N ASN A 108 -14.95 -0.23 4.67
CA ASN A 108 -15.36 0.11 3.31
C ASN A 108 -14.24 0.84 2.55
N ILE A 109 -14.28 0.78 1.22
CA ILE A 109 -13.29 1.41 0.35
C ILE A 109 -13.87 2.71 -0.20
N VAL A 110 -13.13 3.82 -0.09
CA VAL A 110 -13.50 5.09 -0.71
C VAL A 110 -12.55 5.38 -1.85
N MET A 111 -13.07 5.63 -3.05
CA MET A 111 -12.31 6.06 -4.22
C MET A 111 -12.65 7.52 -4.54
N PHE A 112 -11.64 8.39 -4.57
CA PHE A 112 -11.80 9.79 -4.91
C PHE A 112 -11.55 9.98 -6.40
N LEU A 113 -12.57 10.41 -7.15
CA LEU A 113 -12.53 10.41 -8.62
C LEU A 113 -11.93 11.68 -9.22
N ASN A 114 -11.77 12.74 -8.45
CA ASN A 114 -11.24 14.03 -8.88
C ASN A 114 -9.70 14.05 -8.99
N GLN A 115 -9.12 13.14 -9.79
CA GLN A 115 -7.66 12.98 -9.91
C GLN A 115 -6.95 14.23 -10.43
N GLU A 116 -7.60 15.05 -11.27
CA GLU A 116 -7.00 16.29 -11.79
C GLU A 116 -6.68 17.31 -10.69
N ASP A 117 -7.49 17.33 -9.62
CA ASP A 117 -7.25 18.22 -8.48
C ASP A 117 -5.95 17.83 -7.75
N TYR A 118 -5.67 16.51 -7.63
CA TYR A 118 -4.40 16.01 -7.08
C TYR A 118 -3.22 16.45 -7.94
N PHE A 119 -3.30 16.30 -9.25
CA PHE A 119 -2.24 16.70 -10.17
C PHE A 119 -2.01 18.22 -10.13
N GLN A 120 -3.08 19.00 -10.03
CA GLN A 120 -2.95 20.45 -9.91
C GLN A 120 -2.26 20.88 -8.59
N GLU A 121 -2.56 20.18 -7.48
CA GLU A 121 -1.89 20.46 -6.20
C GLU A 121 -0.41 20.08 -6.27
N VAL A 122 -0.06 18.93 -6.86
CA VAL A 122 1.33 18.52 -7.09
C VAL A 122 2.07 19.54 -7.95
N ARG A 123 1.49 20.02 -9.06
CA ARG A 123 2.08 21.09 -9.89
C ARG A 123 2.37 22.34 -9.09
N ASN A 124 1.49 22.72 -8.19
CA ASN A 124 1.70 23.91 -7.34
C ASN A 124 2.84 23.71 -6.35
N LEU A 125 3.02 22.52 -5.81
CA LEU A 125 4.13 22.19 -4.91
C LEU A 125 5.45 22.07 -5.66
N LEU A 126 5.48 21.50 -6.86
CA LEU A 126 6.66 21.38 -7.72
C LEU A 126 7.27 22.72 -8.10
N LYS A 127 6.49 23.81 -8.11
CA LYS A 127 7.04 25.18 -8.32
C LYS A 127 8.04 25.60 -7.24
N ARG A 128 8.05 24.91 -6.09
CA ARG A 128 8.91 25.22 -4.94
C ARG A 128 10.10 24.29 -4.84
N ASN A 129 9.87 22.98 -4.97
CA ASN A 129 10.88 21.95 -4.79
C ASN A 129 10.55 20.72 -5.64
N SER A 130 11.56 19.96 -6.02
CA SER A 130 11.36 18.59 -6.51
C SER A 130 10.66 17.74 -5.45
N MET A 131 9.86 16.75 -5.88
CA MET A 131 9.02 15.96 -4.98
C MET A 131 9.26 14.48 -5.15
N TYR A 132 9.27 13.78 -4.02
CA TYR A 132 9.13 12.35 -3.94
C TYR A 132 7.80 12.02 -3.26
N ILE A 133 6.85 11.41 -3.98
CA ILE A 133 5.49 11.22 -3.48
C ILE A 133 5.08 9.75 -3.48
N CYS A 134 4.63 9.23 -2.33
CA CYS A 134 3.98 7.93 -2.25
C CYS A 134 2.50 8.06 -2.66
N VAL A 135 2.15 7.49 -3.81
CA VAL A 135 0.79 7.59 -4.38
C VAL A 135 -0.16 6.47 -3.91
N SER A 136 0.35 5.51 -3.13
CA SER A 136 -0.40 4.35 -2.65
C SER A 136 -0.35 4.20 -1.12
N TYR A 137 -0.40 5.31 -0.38
CA TYR A 137 -0.14 5.29 1.07
C TYR A 137 -1.21 4.54 1.87
N ASP A 138 -2.49 4.81 1.62
CA ASP A 138 -3.62 4.24 2.37
C ASP A 138 -4.31 3.07 1.66
N THR A 139 -3.68 2.53 0.62
CA THR A 139 -4.21 1.44 -0.20
C THR A 139 -3.09 0.70 -0.92
N ASP A 140 -3.40 -0.44 -1.52
CA ASP A 140 -2.58 -1.01 -2.59
C ASP A 140 -3.17 -0.56 -3.94
N LEU A 141 -2.63 0.54 -4.47
CA LEU A 141 -3.17 1.17 -5.67
C LEU A 141 -3.05 0.27 -6.91
N LEU A 142 -1.96 -0.53 -6.99
CA LEU A 142 -1.75 -1.48 -8.07
C LEU A 142 -2.85 -2.56 -8.10
N ALA A 143 -3.26 -3.04 -6.92
CA ALA A 143 -4.31 -4.07 -6.81
C ALA A 143 -5.68 -3.57 -7.31
N LEU A 144 -5.95 -2.27 -7.20
CA LEU A 144 -7.22 -1.66 -7.61
C LEU A 144 -7.14 -0.95 -8.97
N ASN A 145 -5.95 -0.92 -9.60
CA ASN A 145 -5.74 -0.15 -10.82
C ASN A 145 -6.57 -0.63 -12.01
N HIS A 146 -6.90 -1.91 -12.07
CA HIS A 146 -7.77 -2.46 -13.12
C HIS A 146 -9.20 -1.86 -13.10
N LEU A 147 -9.66 -1.35 -11.96
CA LEU A 147 -10.95 -0.66 -11.80
C LEU A 147 -10.83 0.84 -12.08
N THR A 148 -9.74 1.44 -11.61
CA THR A 148 -9.64 2.90 -11.52
C THR A 148 -8.80 3.52 -12.63
N GLY A 149 -7.78 2.82 -13.11
CA GLY A 149 -6.77 3.39 -14.00
C GLY A 149 -5.93 4.52 -13.37
N PHE A 150 -6.03 4.76 -12.06
CA PHE A 150 -5.37 5.89 -11.39
C PHE A 150 -3.86 5.81 -11.52
N LEU A 151 -3.29 4.61 -11.35
CA LEU A 151 -1.85 4.44 -11.45
C LEU A 151 -1.33 4.71 -12.88
N ASN A 152 -2.10 4.38 -13.92
CA ASN A 152 -1.75 4.72 -15.29
C ASN A 152 -1.64 6.23 -15.47
N ARG A 153 -2.58 6.99 -14.91
CA ARG A 153 -2.58 8.45 -14.94
C ARG A 153 -1.41 9.05 -14.15
N TRP A 154 -1.03 8.46 -13.01
CA TRP A 154 0.15 8.88 -12.27
C TRP A 154 1.44 8.63 -13.04
N ILE A 155 1.56 7.51 -13.77
CA ILE A 155 2.71 7.20 -14.61
C ILE A 155 2.82 8.20 -15.77
N GLU A 156 1.70 8.49 -16.45
CA GLU A 156 1.64 9.52 -17.50
C GLU A 156 1.99 10.91 -16.95
N PHE A 157 1.48 11.24 -15.76
CA PHE A 157 1.74 12.53 -15.11
C PHE A 157 3.23 12.74 -14.74
N VAL A 158 3.94 11.67 -14.34
CA VAL A 158 5.40 11.74 -14.10
C VAL A 158 6.18 12.12 -15.35
N ASP A 159 5.74 11.65 -16.52
CA ASP A 159 6.40 11.97 -17.78
C ASP A 159 6.25 13.46 -18.17
N ASP A 160 5.13 14.09 -17.76
CA ASP A 160 4.83 15.49 -18.05
C ASP A 160 5.45 16.47 -17.02
N GLU A 161 5.86 16.00 -15.84
CA GLU A 161 6.28 16.89 -14.73
C GLU A 161 7.75 16.66 -14.35
N GLU A 162 8.59 17.67 -14.61
CA GLU A 162 9.99 17.66 -14.19
C GLU A 162 10.11 17.73 -12.65
N GLY A 163 11.05 17.00 -12.07
CA GLY A 163 11.31 16.99 -10.63
C GLY A 163 10.32 16.16 -9.80
N LEU A 164 9.40 15.42 -10.44
CA LEU A 164 8.49 14.50 -9.77
C LEU A 164 9.01 13.06 -9.84
N SER A 165 9.06 12.39 -8.69
CA SER A 165 9.21 10.93 -8.59
C SER A 165 8.07 10.35 -7.78
N ILE A 166 7.53 9.21 -8.21
CA ILE A 166 6.43 8.53 -7.51
C ILE A 166 6.86 7.17 -6.95
N GLU A 167 6.33 6.84 -5.78
CA GLU A 167 6.50 5.53 -5.15
C GLU A 167 5.16 4.79 -5.08
N ILE A 168 5.17 3.54 -5.51
CA ILE A 168 4.05 2.62 -5.46
C ILE A 168 4.38 1.49 -4.47
N ARG A 169 3.84 1.56 -3.24
CA ARG A 169 3.98 0.50 -2.24
C ARG A 169 2.94 -0.58 -2.50
N THR A 170 3.39 -1.83 -2.64
CA THR A 170 2.47 -2.90 -3.07
C THR A 170 2.81 -4.27 -2.49
N LYS A 171 1.77 -5.09 -2.34
CA LYS A 171 1.81 -6.55 -2.13
C LYS A 171 1.17 -7.29 -3.32
N CYS A 172 0.88 -6.55 -4.40
CA CYS A 172 0.29 -7.10 -5.62
C CYS A 172 1.38 -7.58 -6.58
N GLY A 173 1.28 -8.83 -7.04
CA GLY A 173 2.18 -9.39 -8.05
C GLY A 173 1.59 -9.39 -9.47
N ASN A 174 0.52 -8.62 -9.72
CA ASN A 174 -0.14 -8.54 -11.03
C ASN A 174 0.03 -7.17 -11.66
N LEU A 175 0.83 -7.10 -12.72
CA LEU A 175 1.13 -5.87 -13.47
C LEU A 175 0.22 -5.65 -14.68
N ALA A 176 -0.74 -6.53 -14.95
CA ALA A 176 -1.52 -6.50 -16.21
C ALA A 176 -2.17 -5.13 -16.49
N SER A 177 -2.65 -4.44 -15.44
CA SER A 177 -3.36 -3.16 -15.58
C SER A 177 -2.45 -1.95 -15.80
N VAL A 178 -1.13 -2.08 -15.60
CA VAL A 178 -0.16 -0.97 -15.73
C VAL A 178 0.90 -1.24 -16.78
N ARG A 179 1.00 -2.47 -17.29
CA ARG A 179 2.08 -2.91 -18.20
C ARG A 179 2.24 -2.01 -19.41
N ASP A 180 1.14 -1.61 -20.04
CA ASP A 180 1.20 -0.81 -21.24
C ASP A 180 1.61 0.64 -20.96
N SER A 181 1.19 1.23 -19.84
CA SER A 181 1.64 2.55 -19.40
C SER A 181 3.13 2.53 -19.04
N LEU A 182 3.60 1.51 -18.32
CA LEU A 182 5.03 1.36 -17.98
C LEU A 182 5.92 1.21 -19.22
N LYS A 183 5.48 0.47 -20.24
CA LYS A 183 6.24 0.35 -21.50
C LYS A 183 6.33 1.65 -22.29
N LYS A 184 5.39 2.55 -22.11
CA LYS A 184 5.34 3.85 -22.80
C LYS A 184 5.96 4.97 -21.97
N CYS A 185 6.24 4.73 -20.70
CA CYS A 185 6.80 5.70 -19.78
C CYS A 185 8.15 6.20 -20.28
N LEU A 186 8.28 7.51 -20.41
CA LEU A 186 9.50 8.18 -20.91
C LEU A 186 10.56 8.31 -19.82
N HIS A 187 10.13 8.39 -18.56
CA HIS A 187 10.98 8.56 -17.38
C HIS A 187 10.82 7.40 -16.36
N PRO A 188 11.11 6.14 -16.79
CA PRO A 188 10.92 4.97 -15.93
C PRO A 188 11.69 5.04 -14.60
N GLU A 189 12.83 5.75 -14.57
CA GLU A 189 13.64 5.96 -13.37
C GLU A 189 12.95 6.75 -12.27
N ARG A 190 11.86 7.44 -12.58
CA ARG A 190 11.05 8.23 -11.63
C ARG A 190 9.84 7.47 -11.06
N VAL A 191 9.61 6.24 -11.53
CA VAL A 191 8.49 5.39 -11.11
C VAL A 191 9.03 4.22 -10.29
N ILE A 192 8.99 4.31 -8.96
CA ILE A 192 9.59 3.34 -8.05
C ILE A 192 8.51 2.40 -7.51
N PHE A 193 8.67 1.09 -7.73
CA PHE A 193 7.80 0.07 -7.12
C PHE A 193 8.45 -0.50 -5.86
N ALA A 194 7.82 -0.27 -4.70
CA ALA A 194 8.25 -0.78 -3.41
C ALA A 194 7.43 -2.04 -3.04
N PHE A 195 8.04 -3.21 -3.20
CA PHE A 195 7.40 -4.49 -2.84
C PHE A 195 7.67 -4.84 -1.38
N THR A 196 6.60 -5.00 -0.59
CA THR A 196 6.73 -5.66 0.70
C THR A 196 6.99 -7.15 0.46
N LEU A 197 8.09 -7.68 0.99
CA LEU A 197 8.42 -9.10 0.96
C LEU A 197 8.41 -9.65 2.39
N SER A 198 7.72 -10.75 2.59
CA SER A 198 7.56 -11.42 3.88
C SER A 198 7.75 -12.92 3.70
N PRO A 199 8.15 -13.66 4.77
CA PRO A 199 8.15 -15.12 4.74
C PRO A 199 6.77 -15.67 4.37
N GLU A 200 6.72 -16.82 3.69
CA GLU A 200 5.44 -17.39 3.23
C GLU A 200 4.45 -17.65 4.35
N GLU A 201 4.94 -18.01 5.55
CA GLU A 201 4.06 -18.15 6.71
C GLU A 201 3.42 -16.82 7.12
N VAL A 202 4.17 -15.71 7.06
CA VAL A 202 3.63 -14.38 7.35
C VAL A 202 2.58 -14.01 6.29
N ILE A 203 2.87 -14.27 5.01
CA ILE A 203 1.93 -14.02 3.91
C ILE A 203 0.65 -14.81 4.12
N SER A 204 0.75 -16.11 4.31
CA SER A 204 -0.41 -17.01 4.44
C SER A 204 -1.27 -16.71 5.67
N LYS A 205 -0.63 -16.35 6.78
CA LYS A 205 -1.30 -16.15 8.07
C LYS A 205 -1.84 -14.73 8.26
N TYR A 206 -1.10 -13.72 7.79
CA TYR A 206 -1.36 -12.32 8.13
C TYR A 206 -1.62 -11.40 6.94
N GLU A 207 -1.36 -11.82 5.69
CA GLU A 207 -1.53 -10.97 4.51
C GLU A 207 -2.68 -11.48 3.62
N LYS A 208 -3.86 -11.66 4.22
CA LYS A 208 -5.04 -12.22 3.55
C LYS A 208 -5.41 -11.44 2.28
N GLY A 209 -5.48 -12.18 1.17
CA GLY A 209 -5.88 -11.67 -0.15
C GLY A 209 -4.73 -11.11 -0.99
N THR A 210 -3.52 -10.95 -0.43
CA THR A 210 -2.36 -10.45 -1.18
C THR A 210 -1.78 -11.51 -2.12
N SER A 211 -0.89 -11.11 -3.00
CA SER A 211 -0.16 -12.04 -3.86
C SER A 211 0.88 -12.85 -3.09
N SER A 212 1.13 -14.09 -3.52
CA SER A 212 2.21 -14.92 -2.97
C SER A 212 3.60 -14.27 -3.18
N LEU A 213 4.59 -14.68 -2.38
CA LEU A 213 5.97 -14.25 -2.56
C LEU A 213 6.46 -14.48 -3.99
N LYS A 214 6.20 -15.66 -4.55
CA LYS A 214 6.55 -16.00 -5.93
C LYS A 214 5.96 -15.04 -6.96
N ALA A 215 4.71 -14.62 -6.79
CA ALA A 215 4.06 -13.68 -7.70
C ALA A 215 4.66 -12.26 -7.58
N ARG A 216 4.99 -11.81 -6.36
CA ARG A 216 5.67 -10.53 -6.14
C ARG A 216 7.05 -10.51 -6.79
N LEU A 217 7.85 -11.57 -6.63
CA LEU A 217 9.17 -11.69 -7.26
C LEU A 217 9.06 -11.74 -8.79
N LYS A 218 8.05 -12.44 -9.34
CA LYS A 218 7.80 -12.43 -10.77
C LYS A 218 7.49 -11.03 -11.32
N ALA A 219 6.70 -10.24 -10.60
CA ALA A 219 6.43 -8.87 -10.95
C ALA A 219 7.69 -7.99 -10.90
N MET A 220 8.54 -8.18 -9.88
CA MET A 220 9.83 -7.49 -9.80
C MET A 220 10.74 -7.81 -10.99
N CYS A 221 10.87 -9.09 -11.37
CA CYS A 221 11.64 -9.48 -12.57
C CYS A 221 11.11 -8.80 -13.84
N GLU A 222 9.78 -8.75 -14.01
CA GLU A 222 9.16 -8.09 -15.17
C GLU A 222 9.46 -6.58 -15.18
N LEU A 223 9.37 -5.90 -14.04
CA LEU A 223 9.71 -4.48 -13.91
C LEU A 223 11.20 -4.21 -14.18
N GLN A 224 12.09 -5.05 -13.64
CA GLN A 224 13.53 -4.94 -13.89
C GLN A 224 13.89 -5.10 -15.38
N GLN A 225 13.15 -5.95 -16.13
CA GLN A 225 13.30 -6.09 -17.58
C GLN A 225 12.84 -4.84 -18.34
N MET A 226 11.91 -4.07 -17.76
CA MET A 226 11.45 -2.80 -18.33
C MET A 226 12.31 -1.60 -17.89
N GLY A 227 13.32 -1.80 -17.04
CA GLY A 227 14.14 -0.73 -16.49
C GLY A 227 13.45 0.08 -15.38
N ILE A 228 12.36 -0.44 -14.82
CA ILE A 228 11.63 0.21 -13.73
C ILE A 228 12.32 -0.10 -12.39
N PRO A 229 12.67 0.92 -11.57
CA PRO A 229 13.25 0.73 -10.24
C PRO A 229 12.35 -0.06 -9.31
N CYS A 230 12.93 -1.10 -8.69
CA CYS A 230 12.26 -1.91 -7.69
C CYS A 230 12.97 -1.76 -6.33
N ARG A 231 12.19 -1.42 -5.31
CA ARG A 231 12.60 -1.38 -3.90
C ARG A 231 12.08 -2.60 -3.19
N ILE A 232 12.86 -3.14 -2.27
CA ILE A 232 12.42 -4.21 -1.37
C ILE A 232 12.10 -3.60 0.00
N ALA A 233 10.90 -3.87 0.52
CA ALA A 233 10.53 -3.51 1.88
C ALA A 233 10.35 -4.78 2.73
N PHE A 234 11.32 -5.06 3.60
CA PHE A 234 11.18 -5.98 4.72
C PHE A 234 10.61 -5.22 5.93
N ASP A 235 9.51 -4.52 5.67
CA ASP A 235 8.82 -3.63 6.61
C ASP A 235 7.30 -3.73 6.43
N PRO A 236 6.58 -4.20 7.46
CA PRO A 236 7.08 -4.62 8.77
C PRO A 236 7.53 -6.09 8.79
N MET A 237 8.61 -6.36 9.52
CA MET A 237 8.91 -7.72 9.95
C MET A 237 7.95 -8.13 11.08
N ILE A 238 7.34 -9.29 10.92
CA ILE A 238 6.37 -9.84 11.89
C ILE A 238 7.01 -10.99 12.64
N LEU A 239 6.96 -10.94 13.97
CA LEU A 239 7.44 -12.02 14.81
C LEU A 239 6.55 -13.26 14.67
N VAL A 240 7.15 -14.37 14.29
CA VAL A 240 6.55 -15.70 14.19
C VAL A 240 7.47 -16.74 14.84
N PRO A 241 6.99 -17.92 15.21
CA PRO A 241 7.87 -18.99 15.68
C PRO A 241 9.01 -19.25 14.68
N ASP A 242 10.20 -19.48 15.16
CA ASP A 242 11.42 -19.71 14.33
C ASP A 242 11.71 -18.61 13.31
N TRP A 243 11.38 -17.35 13.65
CA TRP A 243 11.48 -16.21 12.75
C TRP A 243 12.85 -16.07 12.06
N LYS A 244 13.97 -16.36 12.76
CA LYS A 244 15.31 -16.31 12.17
C LYS A 244 15.47 -17.28 10.99
N VAL A 245 14.93 -18.49 11.12
CA VAL A 245 14.98 -19.49 10.05
C VAL A 245 14.16 -19.01 8.85
N LYS A 246 12.97 -18.51 9.10
CA LYS A 246 12.03 -18.06 8.04
C LYS A 246 12.49 -16.81 7.31
N TYR A 247 13.05 -15.84 8.03
CA TYR A 247 13.60 -14.65 7.39
C TYR A 247 14.94 -14.93 6.68
N ARG A 248 15.73 -15.91 7.15
CA ARG A 248 16.87 -16.39 6.40
C ARG A 248 16.44 -17.07 5.10
N GLU A 249 15.44 -17.93 5.15
CA GLU A 249 14.88 -18.57 3.95
C GLU A 249 14.34 -17.53 2.96
N LEU A 250 13.67 -16.49 3.45
CA LEU A 250 13.24 -15.36 2.61
C LEU A 250 14.44 -14.68 1.94
N ALA A 251 15.49 -14.39 2.70
CA ALA A 251 16.70 -13.77 2.16
C ALA A 251 17.40 -14.67 1.12
N ASP A 252 17.45 -15.98 1.36
CA ASP A 252 18.03 -16.95 0.40
C ASP A 252 17.20 -16.97 -0.90
N ILE A 253 15.87 -16.96 -0.81
CA ILE A 253 14.99 -16.88 -1.98
C ILE A 253 15.24 -15.58 -2.77
N VAL A 254 15.29 -14.44 -2.08
CA VAL A 254 15.39 -13.11 -2.70
C VAL A 254 16.76 -12.85 -3.28
N PHE A 255 17.83 -13.15 -2.52
CA PHE A 255 19.18 -12.70 -2.86
C PHE A 255 20.07 -13.77 -3.49
N ARG A 256 19.84 -15.05 -3.18
CA ARG A 256 20.68 -16.16 -3.67
C ARG A 256 19.99 -17.04 -4.71
N GLY A 257 18.67 -16.87 -4.82
CA GLY A 257 17.81 -17.71 -5.67
C GLY A 257 17.51 -19.05 -5.00
N LYS A 258 16.31 -19.55 -5.20
CA LYS A 258 15.86 -20.87 -4.74
C LYS A 258 14.97 -21.49 -5.82
N ASP A 259 15.14 -22.81 -6.03
CA ASP A 259 14.32 -23.55 -7.00
C ASP A 259 12.83 -23.32 -6.76
N GLY A 260 12.10 -23.07 -7.85
CA GLY A 260 10.67 -22.78 -7.82
C GLY A 260 10.31 -21.31 -7.67
N TYR A 261 11.27 -20.40 -7.42
CA TYR A 261 11.07 -18.97 -7.38
C TYR A 261 11.74 -18.25 -8.54
N PRO A 262 11.15 -17.11 -9.02
CA PRO A 262 11.85 -16.23 -9.95
C PRO A 262 13.11 -15.65 -9.31
N VAL A 263 14.19 -15.57 -10.06
CA VAL A 263 15.44 -14.95 -9.63
C VAL A 263 15.44 -13.50 -10.05
N ILE A 264 15.43 -12.59 -9.09
CA ILE A 264 15.56 -11.16 -9.34
C ILE A 264 17.04 -10.80 -9.57
N ASP A 265 17.28 -9.78 -10.35
CA ASP A 265 18.62 -9.22 -10.54
C ASP A 265 18.94 -8.31 -9.33
N THR A 266 19.78 -8.78 -8.42
CA THR A 266 20.13 -8.05 -7.19
C THR A 266 20.88 -6.76 -7.49
N GLY A 267 21.64 -6.71 -8.57
CA GLY A 267 22.34 -5.50 -9.03
C GLY A 267 21.41 -4.39 -9.55
N LYS A 268 20.12 -4.72 -9.80
CA LYS A 268 19.09 -3.78 -10.23
C LYS A 268 18.08 -3.44 -9.13
N ILE A 269 18.33 -3.86 -7.90
CA ILE A 269 17.53 -3.41 -6.76
C ILE A 269 17.87 -1.95 -6.48
N PHE A 270 16.86 -1.10 -6.46
CA PHE A 270 17.03 0.34 -6.22
C PHE A 270 17.57 0.59 -4.80
N ASP A 271 16.91 0.02 -3.81
CA ASP A 271 17.32 -0.06 -2.40
C ASP A 271 16.47 -1.09 -1.64
N ALA A 272 16.78 -1.27 -0.35
CA ALA A 272 16.00 -2.10 0.55
C ALA A 272 15.77 -1.39 1.89
N SER A 273 14.57 -1.54 2.45
CA SER A 273 14.25 -1.12 3.81
C SER A 273 14.01 -2.31 4.72
N VAL A 274 14.44 -2.17 5.97
CA VAL A 274 14.23 -3.14 7.04
C VAL A 274 13.58 -2.42 8.20
N GLY A 275 12.51 -2.98 8.74
CA GLY A 275 11.84 -2.44 9.92
C GLY A 275 10.95 -3.48 10.58
N SER A 276 10.97 -3.56 11.88
CA SER A 276 10.07 -4.39 12.65
C SER A 276 8.69 -3.72 12.80
N PHE A 277 7.69 -4.51 13.19
CA PHE A 277 6.34 -3.99 13.36
C PHE A 277 6.27 -2.90 14.43
N ARG A 278 5.70 -1.77 14.05
CA ARG A 278 5.44 -0.60 14.90
C ARG A 278 4.12 0.06 14.54
N ILE A 279 3.42 0.60 15.51
CA ILE A 279 2.10 1.19 15.31
C ILE A 279 1.82 2.26 16.36
N SER A 280 1.09 3.32 15.99
CA SER A 280 0.70 4.34 16.97
C SER A 280 -0.20 3.77 18.07
N ASP A 281 -0.08 4.34 19.27
CA ASP A 281 -0.85 3.95 20.45
C ASP A 281 -2.37 3.92 20.15
N THR A 282 -2.89 4.99 19.58
CA THR A 282 -4.31 5.11 19.27
C THR A 282 -4.79 4.03 18.32
N TYR A 283 -4.01 3.72 17.28
CA TYR A 283 -4.39 2.72 16.29
C TYR A 283 -4.37 1.31 16.88
N LEU A 284 -3.34 0.95 17.64
CA LEU A 284 -3.28 -0.35 18.29
C LEU A 284 -4.44 -0.55 19.28
N LYS A 285 -4.76 0.46 20.10
CA LYS A 285 -5.91 0.42 21.02
C LYS A 285 -7.22 0.17 20.29
N ASN A 286 -7.43 0.81 19.14
CA ASN A 286 -8.62 0.59 18.32
C ASN A 286 -8.67 -0.84 17.74
N MET A 287 -7.53 -1.33 17.21
CA MET A 287 -7.44 -2.70 16.68
C MET A 287 -7.70 -3.75 17.76
N ARG A 288 -7.16 -3.59 18.96
CA ARG A 288 -7.33 -4.52 20.09
C ARG A 288 -8.78 -4.73 20.49
N LYS A 289 -9.63 -3.72 20.34
CA LYS A 289 -11.07 -3.82 20.65
C LYS A 289 -11.80 -4.80 19.72
N ASN A 290 -11.34 -4.91 18.47
CA ASN A 290 -12.05 -5.60 17.40
C ASN A 290 -11.34 -6.89 16.93
N ALA A 291 -10.13 -7.18 17.41
CA ALA A 291 -9.32 -8.35 17.04
C ALA A 291 -8.74 -9.06 18.27
N PRO A 292 -9.59 -9.61 19.18
CA PRO A 292 -9.14 -10.23 20.42
C PRO A 292 -8.26 -11.47 20.19
N ASP A 293 -8.45 -12.19 19.10
CA ASP A 293 -7.74 -13.43 18.79
C ASP A 293 -6.51 -13.23 17.90
N SER A 294 -6.18 -12.00 17.55
CA SER A 294 -5.03 -11.71 16.68
C SER A 294 -3.73 -11.74 17.46
N ALA A 295 -2.88 -12.73 17.22
CA ALA A 295 -1.58 -12.84 17.88
C ALA A 295 -0.67 -11.62 17.62
N VAL A 296 -0.75 -10.99 16.44
CA VAL A 296 -0.01 -9.76 16.16
C VAL A 296 -0.59 -8.58 16.94
N VAL A 297 -1.90 -8.37 16.91
CA VAL A 297 -2.54 -7.22 17.58
C VAL A 297 -2.43 -7.31 19.10
N GLN A 298 -2.53 -8.52 19.66
CA GLN A 298 -2.52 -8.77 21.11
C GLN A 298 -1.11 -8.97 21.69
N TYR A 299 -0.06 -8.99 20.86
CA TYR A 299 1.31 -9.08 21.34
C TYR A 299 1.59 -7.98 22.40
N PRO A 300 2.36 -8.27 23.48
CA PRO A 300 2.67 -7.31 24.55
C PRO A 300 3.77 -6.32 24.12
N TYR A 301 3.43 -5.46 23.16
CA TYR A 301 4.34 -4.41 22.69
C TYR A 301 4.69 -3.40 23.77
N GLU A 302 5.87 -2.84 23.69
CA GLU A 302 6.31 -1.72 24.53
C GLU A 302 5.95 -0.38 23.89
N ASN A 303 5.50 0.57 24.70
CA ASN A 303 5.20 1.93 24.22
C ASN A 303 6.44 2.81 24.31
N CYS A 304 6.92 3.26 23.17
CA CYS A 304 8.00 4.21 23.07
C CYS A 304 7.47 5.53 22.49
N ARG A 305 7.25 6.54 23.33
CA ARG A 305 6.81 7.89 22.94
C ARG A 305 5.56 7.91 22.04
N GLY A 306 4.57 7.09 22.38
CA GLY A 306 3.29 7.04 21.66
C GLY A 306 3.27 6.05 20.49
N VAL A 307 4.34 5.31 20.26
CA VAL A 307 4.45 4.22 19.29
C VAL A 307 4.63 2.89 20.01
N TYR A 308 3.80 1.92 19.74
CA TYR A 308 3.98 0.55 20.17
C TYR A 308 4.88 -0.21 19.22
N GLN A 309 5.87 -0.90 19.74
CA GLN A 309 6.86 -1.69 19.03
C GLN A 309 7.25 -2.94 19.83
N TYR A 310 7.98 -3.86 19.21
CA TYR A 310 8.60 -4.95 19.98
C TYR A 310 9.56 -4.41 21.04
N PRO A 311 9.83 -5.16 22.15
CA PRO A 311 10.89 -4.81 23.08
C PRO A 311 12.18 -4.47 22.33
N GLU A 312 12.87 -3.41 22.76
CA GLU A 312 14.01 -2.82 22.04
C GLU A 312 15.06 -3.85 21.65
N ALA A 313 15.40 -4.76 22.58
CA ALA A 313 16.39 -5.82 22.31
C ALA A 313 15.94 -6.74 21.17
N LEU A 314 14.67 -7.13 21.13
CA LEU A 314 14.12 -7.98 20.06
C LEU A 314 14.00 -7.23 18.73
N MET A 315 13.56 -5.98 18.76
CA MET A 315 13.50 -5.13 17.59
C MET A 315 14.88 -5.00 16.94
N ASN A 316 15.89 -4.63 17.72
CA ASN A 316 17.26 -4.49 17.25
C ASN A 316 17.82 -5.82 16.70
N GLU A 317 17.54 -6.95 17.37
CA GLU A 317 17.95 -8.26 16.90
C GLU A 317 17.32 -8.60 15.54
N MET A 318 16.01 -8.36 15.35
CA MET A 318 15.33 -8.64 14.10
C MET A 318 15.87 -7.77 12.95
N GLU A 319 16.01 -6.48 13.20
CA GLU A 319 16.45 -5.52 12.16
C GLU A 319 17.91 -5.70 11.80
N GLN A 320 18.78 -5.94 12.79
CA GLN A 320 20.19 -6.27 12.55
C GLN A 320 20.32 -7.57 11.76
N PHE A 321 19.62 -8.63 12.18
CA PHE A 321 19.63 -9.91 11.48
C PHE A 321 19.29 -9.75 9.99
N MET A 322 18.20 -9.05 9.66
CA MET A 322 17.79 -8.89 8.27
C MET A 322 18.72 -7.98 7.49
N THR A 323 19.24 -6.93 8.12
CA THR A 323 20.24 -6.03 7.51
C THR A 323 21.51 -6.79 7.16
N GLU A 324 21.98 -7.71 8.00
CA GLU A 324 23.12 -8.58 7.71
C GLU A 324 22.85 -9.49 6.51
N GLN A 325 21.62 -10.04 6.38
CA GLN A 325 21.26 -10.83 5.20
C GLN A 325 21.29 -9.99 3.91
N CYS A 326 20.86 -8.73 3.97
CA CYS A 326 20.89 -7.81 2.81
C CYS A 326 22.33 -7.44 2.40
N ARG A 327 23.27 -7.33 3.35
CA ARG A 327 24.67 -6.96 3.08
C ARG A 327 25.55 -8.12 2.59
N ALA A 328 25.11 -9.34 2.81
CA ALA A 328 25.84 -10.55 2.42
C ALA A 328 25.73 -10.88 0.91
N VAL A 329 25.16 -9.98 0.14
CA VAL A 329 24.96 -10.03 -1.32
C VAL A 329 25.65 -8.81 -1.94
#